data_9bfd1578b1d187ae3d5b0577e7a7279e
#
_entry.id   9bfd1578b1d187ae3d5b0577e7a7279e
#
_cell.length_a   1.000
_cell.length_b   1.000
_cell.length_c   1.000
_cell.angle_alpha   90.00
_cell.angle_beta   90.00
_cell.angle_gamma   90.00
#
_symmetry.space_group_name_H-M   'P 1'
#
loop_
_entity.id
_entity.type
_entity.pdbx_description
1 polymer ?
#
loop_
_entity_poly.entity_id
_entity_poly.type
_entity_poly.pdbx_seq_one_letter_code
_entity_poly.pdbx_strand_id
1 'polypeptide(L)'
;LPYRQCHNLISALNVQLNPLSETRKNLVVTLDKEEVDAEHQAVLAEYVRVARLPGFRPGKAPATMVVKRFAKEITEEFKQKLVSKAYRGALEKEKLEVLNVVNVEEGTIAPGSPAAVTVTVDVRPDFTLPDYIGLPTQGAPVEPTDAEIDGVIEALRSEGADFKPVERPARKGDYVKLAYEGSTEGRPIAEVAGDKQLYARVPQTWEEVEGANEGIIPGLGGHLAGVEKGARKSVAISFPANFQPVPALAGKTADYALDIQEVRERILPEMNAEFFKAHQVDDLEGLRSQVRSNLRLQKEHRNRAAQRSQVTQALADRVSFEPPGSLVEAETQSVLRQFIQENMRRGIAPEQFEKDKKE
;
A
#
# COMPACT_ATOMS: atom_id res chain seq x y z
N LEU A 1 52.63 -15.33 -19.84
CA LEU A 1 52.78 -15.42 -18.37
C LEU A 1 51.60 -16.16 -17.80
N PRO A 2 51.79 -17.29 -17.11
CA PRO A 2 50.70 -18.14 -16.66
C PRO A 2 50.03 -17.52 -15.44
N TYR A 3 48.68 -17.44 -15.46
CA TYR A 3 47.82 -17.18 -14.33
C TYR A 3 48.09 -18.23 -13.24
N ARG A 4 48.72 -17.82 -12.16
CA ARG A 4 48.81 -18.62 -10.94
C ARG A 4 47.38 -18.74 -10.39
N GLN A 5 46.83 -19.92 -10.48
CA GLN A 5 45.71 -20.36 -9.69
C GLN A 5 46.10 -20.28 -8.21
N CYS A 6 45.60 -19.27 -7.52
CA CYS A 6 45.52 -19.28 -6.07
C CYS A 6 44.42 -20.30 -5.71
N HIS A 7 44.78 -21.56 -5.56
CA HIS A 7 43.99 -22.48 -4.78
C HIS A 7 44.06 -21.99 -3.33
N ASN A 8 43.12 -21.18 -2.94
CA ASN A 8 42.83 -20.94 -1.52
C ASN A 8 42.49 -22.32 -0.94
N LEU A 9 43.37 -22.82 -0.07
CA LEU A 9 43.06 -23.86 0.91
C LEU A 9 41.83 -23.39 1.69
N ILE A 10 40.66 -23.84 1.28
CA ILE A 10 39.46 -23.77 2.12
C ILE A 10 39.76 -24.80 3.21
N SER A 11 40.32 -24.32 4.33
CA SER A 11 40.44 -25.13 5.53
C SER A 11 39.04 -25.61 5.88
N ALA A 12 38.95 -26.86 6.41
CA ALA A 12 37.67 -27.55 6.55
C ALA A 12 36.78 -26.87 7.62
N LEU A 13 36.14 -25.76 7.24
CA LEU A 13 35.09 -25.14 8.03
C LEU A 13 34.08 -26.21 8.44
N ASN A 14 33.92 -26.42 9.74
CA ASN A 14 32.91 -27.33 10.24
C ASN A 14 31.58 -26.59 10.27
N VAL A 15 30.73 -26.91 9.28
CA VAL A 15 29.38 -26.31 9.14
C VAL A 15 28.38 -27.42 9.46
N GLN A 16 27.50 -27.13 10.41
CA GLN A 16 26.33 -27.95 10.73
C GLN A 16 25.09 -27.21 10.32
N LEU A 17 24.29 -27.83 9.44
CA LEU A 17 23.02 -27.31 8.97
C LEU A 17 21.88 -27.93 9.77
N ASN A 18 21.18 -27.14 10.55
CA ASN A 18 20.03 -27.56 11.34
C ASN A 18 18.75 -26.96 10.75
N PRO A 19 17.86 -27.73 10.11
CA PRO A 19 16.60 -27.23 9.60
C PRO A 19 15.65 -26.91 10.77
N LEU A 20 15.12 -25.68 10.82
CA LEU A 20 14.07 -25.28 11.75
C LEU A 20 12.69 -25.41 11.10
N SER A 21 12.59 -25.12 9.81
CA SER A 21 11.42 -25.34 8.96
C SER A 21 11.88 -25.60 7.51
N GLU A 22 10.94 -25.78 6.60
CA GLU A 22 11.24 -25.94 5.16
C GLU A 22 12.02 -24.73 4.62
N THR A 23 11.73 -23.52 5.11
CA THR A 23 12.31 -22.27 4.63
C THR A 23 13.26 -21.61 5.61
N ARG A 24 13.41 -22.12 6.86
CA ARG A 24 14.31 -21.54 7.86
C ARG A 24 15.34 -22.56 8.34
N LYS A 25 16.61 -22.17 8.32
CA LYS A 25 17.74 -23.03 8.68
C LYS A 25 18.71 -22.29 9.60
N ASN A 26 19.30 -23.03 10.55
CA ASN A 26 20.42 -22.57 11.34
C ASN A 26 21.72 -23.13 10.79
N LEU A 27 22.64 -22.23 10.46
CA LEU A 27 24.02 -22.54 10.10
C LEU A 27 24.89 -22.38 11.33
N VAL A 28 25.32 -23.48 11.93
CA VAL A 28 26.29 -23.47 13.01
C VAL A 28 27.67 -23.67 12.43
N VAL A 29 28.49 -22.64 12.45
CA VAL A 29 29.83 -22.62 11.90
C VAL A 29 30.82 -22.63 13.04
N THR A 30 31.68 -23.66 13.11
CA THR A 30 32.75 -23.72 14.07
C THR A 30 34.08 -23.45 13.37
N LEU A 31 34.79 -22.47 13.87
CA LEU A 31 36.11 -22.05 13.45
C LEU A 31 37.13 -22.59 14.46
N ASP A 32 38.18 -23.19 13.99
CA ASP A 32 39.22 -23.65 14.89
C ASP A 32 40.11 -22.49 15.40
N LYS A 33 40.93 -22.77 16.40
CA LYS A 33 41.82 -21.79 17.01
C LYS A 33 42.74 -21.12 15.97
N GLU A 34 43.25 -21.91 15.02
CA GLU A 34 44.25 -21.41 14.04
C GLU A 34 43.60 -20.41 13.09
N GLU A 35 42.36 -20.65 12.67
CA GLU A 35 41.59 -19.75 11.82
C GLU A 35 41.24 -18.44 12.56
N VAL A 36 40.84 -18.55 13.84
CA VAL A 36 40.53 -17.41 14.69
C VAL A 36 41.77 -16.53 14.91
N ASP A 37 42.91 -17.18 15.24
CA ASP A 37 44.18 -16.46 15.46
C ASP A 37 44.71 -15.82 14.18
N ALA A 38 44.58 -16.48 13.04
CA ALA A 38 44.97 -15.93 11.73
C ALA A 38 44.17 -14.64 11.39
N GLU A 39 42.86 -14.66 11.61
CA GLU A 39 42.02 -13.49 11.35
C GLU A 39 42.32 -12.34 12.31
N HIS A 40 42.52 -12.64 13.60
CA HIS A 40 42.94 -11.63 14.58
C HIS A 40 44.28 -10.98 14.21
N GLN A 41 45.25 -11.78 13.77
CA GLN A 41 46.56 -11.28 13.31
C GLN A 41 46.41 -10.38 12.06
N ALA A 42 45.54 -10.77 11.13
CA ALA A 42 45.28 -9.99 9.92
C ALA A 42 44.71 -8.60 10.26
N VAL A 43 43.69 -8.54 11.14
CA VAL A 43 43.08 -7.29 11.62
C VAL A 43 44.16 -6.43 12.32
N LEU A 44 44.92 -7.04 13.22
CA LEU A 44 45.96 -6.33 13.95
C LEU A 44 47.04 -5.72 12.99
N ALA A 45 47.47 -6.49 12.00
CA ALA A 45 48.41 -6.01 10.99
C ALA A 45 47.85 -4.83 10.18
N GLU A 46 46.57 -4.84 9.86
CA GLU A 46 45.91 -3.74 9.20
C GLU A 46 45.89 -2.47 10.06
N TYR A 47 45.53 -2.60 11.33
CA TYR A 47 45.56 -1.47 12.27
C TYR A 47 46.97 -0.91 12.45
N VAL A 48 47.99 -1.76 12.59
CA VAL A 48 49.40 -1.32 12.70
C VAL A 48 49.81 -0.52 11.49
N ARG A 49 49.36 -0.91 10.29
CA ARG A 49 49.68 -0.22 9.03
C ARG A 49 49.06 1.18 8.94
N VAL A 50 47.85 1.35 9.44
CA VAL A 50 47.04 2.58 9.27
C VAL A 50 47.05 3.48 10.49
N ALA A 51 47.32 2.95 11.70
CA ALA A 51 47.27 3.70 12.94
C ALA A 51 48.23 4.91 12.96
N ARG A 52 47.68 6.04 13.36
CA ARG A 52 48.44 7.27 13.63
C ARG A 52 48.55 7.48 15.14
N LEU A 53 49.74 7.26 15.66
CA LEU A 53 50.00 7.47 17.08
C LEU A 53 50.98 8.66 17.23
N PRO A 54 50.76 9.55 18.21
CA PRO A 54 51.71 10.66 18.49
C PRO A 54 53.09 10.10 18.74
N GLY A 55 54.11 10.69 18.08
CA GLY A 55 55.47 10.27 18.19
C GLY A 55 55.93 9.15 17.25
N PHE A 56 55.05 8.60 16.42
CA PHE A 56 55.37 7.53 15.45
C PHE A 56 54.94 7.91 14.04
N ARG A 57 55.77 7.54 13.07
CA ARG A 57 55.37 7.60 11.66
C ARG A 57 54.29 6.56 11.37
N PRO A 58 53.25 6.85 10.55
CA PRO A 58 52.25 5.87 10.19
C PRO A 58 52.83 4.53 9.73
N GLY A 59 52.36 3.43 10.29
CA GLY A 59 52.87 2.07 9.99
C GLY A 59 54.17 1.67 10.71
N LYS A 60 54.71 2.51 11.61
CA LYS A 60 55.93 2.21 12.41
C LYS A 60 55.70 2.17 13.92
N ALA A 61 54.46 2.28 14.37
CA ALA A 61 54.09 2.14 15.76
C ALA A 61 54.20 0.66 16.20
N PRO A 62 54.72 0.38 17.43
CA PRO A 62 54.74 -0.98 17.96
C PRO A 62 53.31 -1.54 18.12
N ALA A 63 53.12 -2.80 17.71
CA ALA A 63 51.81 -3.46 17.77
C ALA A 63 51.15 -3.39 19.18
N THR A 64 51.95 -3.52 20.23
CA THR A 64 51.50 -3.43 21.63
C THR A 64 50.89 -2.08 21.98
N MET A 65 51.39 -0.98 21.42
CA MET A 65 50.80 0.34 21.63
C MET A 65 49.55 0.57 20.81
N VAL A 66 49.47 0.00 19.59
CA VAL A 66 48.28 0.04 18.75
C VAL A 66 47.17 -0.73 19.41
N VAL A 67 47.42 -1.97 19.88
CA VAL A 67 46.44 -2.77 20.61
C VAL A 67 45.95 -2.05 21.86
N LYS A 68 46.83 -1.44 22.66
CA LYS A 68 46.44 -0.72 23.87
C LYS A 68 45.57 0.51 23.56
N ARG A 69 45.78 1.17 22.45
CA ARG A 69 45.04 2.38 22.06
C ARG A 69 43.72 2.07 21.40
N PHE A 70 43.65 1.03 20.56
CA PHE A 70 42.51 0.66 19.71
C PHE A 70 41.95 -0.72 20.07
N ALA A 71 42.08 -1.14 21.34
CA ALA A 71 41.65 -2.48 21.80
C ALA A 71 40.19 -2.78 21.45
N LYS A 72 39.31 -1.82 21.66
CA LYS A 72 37.87 -1.98 21.44
C LYS A 72 37.55 -2.10 19.94
N GLU A 73 38.08 -1.19 19.15
CA GLU A 73 37.88 -1.15 17.70
C GLU A 73 38.44 -2.40 17.01
N ILE A 74 39.64 -2.84 17.41
CA ILE A 74 40.25 -4.08 16.90
C ILE A 74 39.37 -5.29 17.24
N THR A 75 38.84 -5.34 18.46
CA THR A 75 37.99 -6.47 18.88
C THR A 75 36.67 -6.49 18.11
N GLU A 76 36.04 -5.34 17.92
CA GLU A 76 34.79 -5.22 17.15
C GLU A 76 34.98 -5.60 15.68
N GLU A 77 36.02 -5.06 15.05
CA GLU A 77 36.31 -5.36 13.64
C GLU A 77 36.73 -6.83 13.45
N PHE A 78 37.52 -7.37 14.36
CA PHE A 78 37.84 -8.79 14.35
C PHE A 78 36.62 -9.69 14.42
N LYS A 79 35.68 -9.40 15.32
CA LYS A 79 34.42 -10.15 15.40
C LYS A 79 33.62 -10.07 14.11
N GLN A 80 33.44 -8.85 13.58
CA GLN A 80 32.71 -8.65 12.32
C GLN A 80 33.34 -9.41 11.15
N LYS A 81 34.65 -9.34 11.00
CA LYS A 81 35.36 -10.06 9.94
C LYS A 81 35.26 -11.57 10.10
N LEU A 82 35.36 -12.07 11.33
CA LEU A 82 35.26 -13.50 11.62
C LEU A 82 33.84 -14.03 11.33
N VAL A 83 32.80 -13.32 11.76
CA VAL A 83 31.39 -13.64 11.46
C VAL A 83 31.14 -13.63 9.96
N SER A 84 31.62 -12.59 9.25
CA SER A 84 31.47 -12.50 7.80
C SER A 84 32.17 -13.64 7.06
N LYS A 85 33.36 -14.04 7.52
CA LYS A 85 34.12 -15.16 6.94
C LYS A 85 33.40 -16.50 7.19
N ALA A 86 32.93 -16.73 8.43
CA ALA A 86 32.14 -17.90 8.79
C ALA A 86 30.89 -18.02 7.92
N TYR A 87 30.14 -16.94 7.80
CA TYR A 87 28.91 -16.90 7.01
C TYR A 87 29.18 -17.20 5.51
N ARG A 88 30.13 -16.52 4.89
CA ARG A 88 30.48 -16.75 3.49
C ARG A 88 30.95 -18.18 3.22
N GLY A 89 31.83 -18.70 4.08
CA GLY A 89 32.32 -20.06 3.95
C GLY A 89 31.21 -21.12 4.11
N ALA A 90 30.25 -20.87 4.99
CA ALA A 90 29.09 -21.72 5.15
C ALA A 90 28.18 -21.74 3.91
N LEU A 91 27.93 -20.56 3.31
CA LEU A 91 27.14 -20.45 2.09
C LEU A 91 27.79 -21.16 0.89
N GLU A 92 29.09 -20.98 0.72
CA GLU A 92 29.85 -21.64 -0.36
C GLU A 92 29.84 -23.15 -0.23
N LYS A 93 29.95 -23.67 1.02
CA LYS A 93 29.95 -25.10 1.30
C LYS A 93 28.60 -25.73 1.09
N GLU A 94 27.55 -25.12 1.64
CA GLU A 94 26.20 -25.70 1.63
C GLU A 94 25.39 -25.32 0.37
N LYS A 95 25.90 -24.42 -0.48
CA LYS A 95 25.27 -23.93 -1.72
C LYS A 95 23.83 -23.46 -1.52
N LEU A 96 23.56 -22.78 -0.41
CA LEU A 96 22.23 -22.31 -0.07
C LEU A 96 21.89 -20.99 -0.79
N GLU A 97 20.70 -20.91 -1.36
CA GLU A 97 20.14 -19.63 -1.84
C GLU A 97 19.45 -18.92 -0.67
N VAL A 98 20.22 -18.09 0.04
CA VAL A 98 19.72 -17.32 1.18
C VAL A 98 18.94 -16.11 0.67
N LEU A 99 17.71 -15.96 1.17
CA LEU A 99 16.84 -14.82 0.90
C LEU A 99 17.04 -13.71 1.93
N ASN A 100 17.20 -14.09 3.21
CA ASN A 100 17.41 -13.15 4.29
C ASN A 100 18.18 -13.78 5.45
N VAL A 101 18.95 -12.96 6.17
CA VAL A 101 19.55 -13.33 7.45
C VAL A 101 18.62 -12.83 8.56
N VAL A 102 18.08 -13.75 9.33
CA VAL A 102 17.09 -13.45 10.38
C VAL A 102 17.78 -13.08 11.69
N ASN A 103 18.81 -13.84 12.07
CA ASN A 103 19.55 -13.61 13.31
C ASN A 103 20.98 -14.10 13.18
N VAL A 104 21.88 -13.47 13.92
CA VAL A 104 23.28 -13.88 14.06
C VAL A 104 23.60 -13.92 15.56
N GLU A 105 23.89 -15.12 16.04
CA GLU A 105 24.31 -15.35 17.42
C GLU A 105 25.80 -15.60 17.45
N GLU A 106 26.50 -14.67 18.03
CA GLU A 106 27.94 -14.79 18.25
C GLU A 106 28.19 -15.53 19.55
N GLY A 107 28.83 -16.69 19.46
CA GLY A 107 29.38 -17.34 20.64
C GLY A 107 30.54 -16.55 21.25
N THR A 108 31.26 -17.17 22.16
CA THR A 108 32.48 -16.53 22.72
C THR A 108 33.56 -16.46 21.63
N ILE A 109 33.81 -15.23 21.14
CA ILE A 109 34.87 -14.96 20.14
C ILE A 109 36.05 -14.30 20.86
N ALA A 110 37.12 -15.07 21.04
CA ALA A 110 38.35 -14.56 21.66
C ALA A 110 39.58 -15.15 20.99
N PRO A 111 40.67 -14.40 20.80
CA PRO A 111 41.94 -14.91 20.30
C PRO A 111 42.43 -16.07 21.16
N GLY A 112 43.02 -17.09 20.55
CA GLY A 112 43.55 -18.24 21.24
C GLY A 112 42.54 -19.36 21.57
N SER A 113 41.26 -19.19 21.20
CA SER A 113 40.17 -20.15 21.43
C SER A 113 39.39 -20.40 20.15
N PRO A 114 38.81 -21.60 19.96
CA PRO A 114 37.88 -21.84 18.87
C PRO A 114 36.62 -20.94 19.03
N ALA A 115 35.98 -20.58 17.94
CA ALA A 115 34.79 -19.79 17.93
C ALA A 115 33.62 -20.51 17.22
N ALA A 116 32.42 -20.34 17.72
CA ALA A 116 31.19 -20.82 17.08
C ALA A 116 30.30 -19.63 16.76
N VAL A 117 29.78 -19.60 15.52
CA VAL A 117 28.84 -18.59 15.05
C VAL A 117 27.59 -19.32 14.55
N THR A 118 26.43 -18.95 15.08
CA THR A 118 25.14 -19.47 14.61
C THR A 118 24.43 -18.42 13.82
N VAL A 119 24.13 -18.70 12.56
CA VAL A 119 23.40 -17.80 11.67
C VAL A 119 22.08 -18.42 11.30
N THR A 120 20.99 -17.78 11.68
CA THR A 120 19.62 -18.16 11.25
C THR A 120 19.33 -17.48 9.94
N VAL A 121 19.03 -18.27 8.92
CA VAL A 121 18.75 -17.79 7.56
C VAL A 121 17.42 -18.30 7.06
N ASP A 122 16.73 -17.45 6.31
CA ASP A 122 15.60 -17.87 5.49
C ASP A 122 16.12 -18.19 4.09
N VAL A 123 15.78 -19.36 3.59
CA VAL A 123 16.21 -19.87 2.28
C VAL A 123 15.01 -20.01 1.36
N ARG A 124 15.29 -20.06 0.06
CA ARG A 124 14.27 -20.32 -0.95
C ARG A 124 13.68 -21.70 -0.71
N PRO A 125 12.32 -21.83 -0.68
CA PRO A 125 11.68 -23.14 -0.58
C PRO A 125 11.91 -23.94 -1.86
N ASP A 126 12.16 -25.24 -1.69
CA ASP A 126 12.18 -26.19 -2.80
C ASP A 126 10.75 -26.68 -3.05
N PHE A 127 10.19 -26.35 -4.21
CA PHE A 127 8.88 -26.83 -4.61
C PHE A 127 8.88 -27.25 -6.07
N THR A 128 8.01 -28.20 -6.40
CA THR A 128 7.79 -28.62 -7.78
C THR A 128 6.82 -27.66 -8.44
N LEU A 129 7.21 -27.07 -9.58
CA LEU A 129 6.31 -26.22 -10.37
C LEU A 129 5.07 -27.02 -10.78
N PRO A 130 3.86 -26.55 -10.47
CA PRO A 130 2.64 -27.18 -10.93
C PRO A 130 2.51 -27.02 -12.45
N ASP A 131 1.61 -27.79 -13.06
CA ASP A 131 1.26 -27.60 -14.45
C ASP A 131 0.53 -26.26 -14.62
N TYR A 132 1.20 -25.30 -15.25
CA TYR A 132 0.76 -23.92 -15.40
C TYR A 132 0.24 -23.60 -16.81
N ILE A 133 0.35 -24.55 -17.75
CA ILE A 133 -0.12 -24.38 -19.12
C ILE A 133 -1.59 -24.74 -19.20
N GLY A 134 -2.38 -23.90 -19.92
CA GLY A 134 -3.80 -24.16 -20.13
C GLY A 134 -4.71 -23.86 -18.94
N LEU A 135 -4.29 -23.01 -18.02
CA LEU A 135 -5.15 -22.57 -16.93
C LEU A 135 -6.38 -21.80 -17.47
N PRO A 136 -7.60 -22.21 -17.09
CA PRO A 136 -8.80 -21.54 -17.56
C PRO A 136 -8.89 -20.12 -16.97
N THR A 137 -9.17 -19.15 -17.83
CA THR A 137 -9.45 -17.78 -17.41
C THR A 137 -10.77 -17.31 -18.01
N GLN A 138 -11.50 -16.49 -17.28
CA GLN A 138 -12.73 -15.86 -17.74
C GLN A 138 -12.48 -14.37 -17.99
N GLY A 139 -13.01 -13.88 -19.12
CA GLY A 139 -13.00 -12.46 -19.46
C GLY A 139 -14.42 -11.95 -19.65
N ALA A 140 -14.68 -10.69 -19.28
CA ALA A 140 -15.93 -10.02 -19.61
C ALA A 140 -15.94 -9.55 -21.08
N PRO A 141 -17.11 -9.29 -21.68
CA PRO A 141 -17.21 -8.71 -23.02
C PRO A 141 -16.42 -7.40 -23.14
N VAL A 142 -15.60 -7.28 -24.15
CA VAL A 142 -14.73 -6.13 -24.39
C VAL A 142 -15.45 -5.03 -25.17
N GLU A 143 -16.36 -5.41 -26.07
CA GLU A 143 -17.11 -4.43 -26.88
C GLU A 143 -18.07 -3.64 -25.99
N PRO A 144 -18.01 -2.29 -26.02
CA PRO A 144 -18.96 -1.44 -25.32
C PRO A 144 -20.34 -1.50 -25.97
N THR A 145 -21.38 -1.50 -25.14
CA THR A 145 -22.75 -1.35 -25.60
C THR A 145 -23.06 0.11 -25.93
N ASP A 146 -24.06 0.35 -26.79
CA ASP A 146 -24.50 1.73 -27.10
C ASP A 146 -24.98 2.46 -25.84
N ALA A 147 -25.62 1.77 -24.89
CA ALA A 147 -26.03 2.35 -23.62
C ALA A 147 -24.86 2.83 -22.75
N GLU A 148 -23.74 2.10 -22.74
CA GLU A 148 -22.52 2.53 -22.03
C GLU A 148 -21.91 3.76 -22.72
N ILE A 149 -21.91 3.81 -24.05
CA ILE A 149 -21.41 4.96 -24.82
C ILE A 149 -22.26 6.19 -24.54
N ASP A 150 -23.60 6.04 -24.62
CA ASP A 150 -24.53 7.13 -24.34
C ASP A 150 -24.41 7.65 -22.91
N GLY A 151 -24.22 6.73 -21.95
CA GLY A 151 -23.99 7.09 -20.55
C GLY A 151 -22.72 7.93 -20.33
N VAL A 152 -21.61 7.62 -21.04
CA VAL A 152 -20.38 8.42 -20.98
C VAL A 152 -20.60 9.80 -21.63
N ILE A 153 -21.27 9.86 -22.78
CA ILE A 153 -21.57 11.13 -23.45
C ILE A 153 -22.43 12.03 -22.55
N GLU A 154 -23.43 11.46 -21.88
CA GLU A 154 -24.29 12.23 -20.97
C GLU A 154 -23.51 12.68 -19.72
N ALA A 155 -22.58 11.88 -19.22
CA ALA A 155 -21.68 12.31 -18.14
C ALA A 155 -20.80 13.48 -18.59
N LEU A 156 -20.20 13.44 -19.79
CA LEU A 156 -19.42 14.56 -20.35
C LEU A 156 -20.25 15.82 -20.51
N ARG A 157 -21.51 15.69 -20.93
CA ARG A 157 -22.45 16.83 -20.99
C ARG A 157 -22.75 17.39 -19.61
N SER A 158 -22.91 16.51 -18.63
CA SER A 158 -23.18 16.90 -17.25
C SER A 158 -22.02 17.63 -16.60
N GLU A 159 -20.77 17.25 -16.90
CA GLU A 159 -19.57 17.96 -16.45
C GLU A 159 -19.48 19.40 -17.00
N GLY A 160 -19.93 19.59 -18.24
CA GLY A 160 -19.98 20.91 -18.88
C GLY A 160 -21.26 21.71 -18.60
N ALA A 161 -22.11 21.25 -17.68
CA ALA A 161 -23.37 21.92 -17.39
C ALA A 161 -23.20 23.30 -16.74
N ASP A 162 -23.99 24.27 -17.20
CA ASP A 162 -24.11 25.57 -16.56
C ASP A 162 -25.28 25.57 -15.55
N PHE A 163 -25.15 26.34 -14.47
CA PHE A 163 -26.13 26.42 -13.40
C PHE A 163 -26.69 27.83 -13.28
N LYS A 164 -27.91 28.07 -13.80
CA LYS A 164 -28.54 29.37 -13.77
C LYS A 164 -29.56 29.49 -12.63
N PRO A 165 -29.50 30.55 -11.82
CA PRO A 165 -30.50 30.80 -10.80
C PRO A 165 -31.87 30.99 -11.44
N VAL A 166 -32.91 30.39 -10.85
CA VAL A 166 -34.29 30.48 -11.29
C VAL A 166 -35.21 30.83 -10.11
N GLU A 167 -36.27 31.60 -10.41
CA GLU A 167 -37.28 32.02 -9.41
C GLU A 167 -38.58 31.21 -9.55
N ARG A 168 -38.52 30.03 -10.13
CA ARG A 168 -39.61 29.07 -10.23
C ARG A 168 -39.45 27.94 -9.22
N PRO A 169 -40.52 27.18 -8.92
CA PRO A 169 -40.39 25.96 -8.12
C PRO A 169 -39.39 24.97 -8.74
N ALA A 170 -38.64 24.31 -7.88
CA ALA A 170 -37.62 23.36 -8.27
C ALA A 170 -38.21 22.13 -8.98
N ARG A 171 -37.59 21.71 -10.07
CA ARG A 171 -37.97 20.58 -10.90
C ARG A 171 -36.89 19.51 -10.82
N LYS A 172 -37.23 18.29 -11.23
CA LYS A 172 -36.27 17.19 -11.34
C LYS A 172 -35.03 17.61 -12.15
N GLY A 173 -33.83 17.35 -11.58
CA GLY A 173 -32.55 17.70 -12.19
C GLY A 173 -32.06 19.13 -11.90
N ASP A 174 -32.88 19.98 -11.24
CA ASP A 174 -32.42 21.27 -10.72
C ASP A 174 -31.55 21.05 -9.48
N TYR A 175 -30.72 22.03 -9.13
CA TYR A 175 -29.93 22.04 -7.92
C TYR A 175 -30.47 23.07 -6.93
N VAL A 176 -30.65 22.63 -5.70
CA VAL A 176 -31.16 23.49 -4.63
C VAL A 176 -30.05 23.71 -3.61
N LYS A 177 -29.77 25.00 -3.36
CA LYS A 177 -28.92 25.42 -2.27
C LYS A 177 -29.76 25.53 -1.01
N LEU A 178 -29.41 24.83 0.01
CA LEU A 178 -30.17 24.80 1.25
C LEU A 178 -29.27 24.70 2.49
N ALA A 179 -29.81 25.12 3.62
CA ALA A 179 -29.34 24.77 4.93
C ALA A 179 -30.25 23.70 5.52
N TYR A 180 -29.72 22.85 6.37
CA TYR A 180 -30.53 21.91 7.11
C TYR A 180 -30.07 21.74 8.55
N GLU A 181 -31.03 21.38 9.40
CA GLU A 181 -30.82 20.98 10.78
C GLU A 181 -31.71 19.75 11.09
N GLY A 182 -31.08 18.68 11.57
CA GLY A 182 -31.74 17.40 11.81
C GLY A 182 -31.99 17.12 13.28
N SER A 183 -33.13 16.47 13.55
CA SER A 183 -33.48 15.92 14.86
C SER A 183 -33.98 14.50 14.73
N THR A 184 -33.72 13.65 15.73
CA THR A 184 -34.22 12.29 15.82
C THR A 184 -34.79 12.04 17.22
N GLU A 185 -35.96 11.44 17.28
CA GLU A 185 -36.63 11.16 18.56
C GLU A 185 -36.77 12.41 19.47
N GLY A 186 -36.94 13.59 18.86
CA GLY A 186 -37.04 14.89 19.58
C GLY A 186 -35.72 15.47 20.11
N ARG A 187 -34.56 14.88 19.74
CA ARG A 187 -33.23 15.39 20.09
C ARG A 187 -32.46 15.83 18.86
N PRO A 188 -31.65 16.87 18.95
CA PRO A 188 -30.76 17.26 17.85
C PRO A 188 -29.82 16.12 17.46
N ILE A 189 -29.67 15.86 16.16
CA ILE A 189 -28.72 14.84 15.68
C ILE A 189 -27.28 15.20 16.08
N ALA A 190 -26.98 16.49 16.28
CA ALA A 190 -25.67 16.95 16.75
C ALA A 190 -25.20 16.28 18.05
N GLU A 191 -26.11 15.85 18.92
CA GLU A 191 -25.79 15.15 20.17
C GLU A 191 -25.38 13.69 19.96
N VAL A 192 -25.83 13.05 18.87
CA VAL A 192 -25.60 11.64 18.58
C VAL A 192 -24.65 11.41 17.40
N ALA A 193 -24.38 12.44 16.61
CA ALA A 193 -23.52 12.34 15.42
C ALA A 193 -22.00 12.37 15.74
N GLY A 194 -21.61 12.72 16.98
CA GLY A 194 -20.20 12.83 17.35
C GLY A 194 -19.42 13.77 16.43
N ASP A 195 -18.34 13.28 15.84
CA ASP A 195 -17.51 14.04 14.88
C ASP A 195 -18.17 14.22 13.50
N LYS A 196 -19.30 13.55 13.23
CA LYS A 196 -19.99 13.56 11.94
C LYS A 196 -21.10 14.63 11.86
N GLN A 197 -20.78 15.87 12.27
CA GLN A 197 -21.72 17.00 12.34
C GLN A 197 -22.39 17.34 11.00
N LEU A 198 -21.81 16.91 9.88
CA LEU A 198 -22.39 17.07 8.54
C LEU A 198 -23.76 16.38 8.39
N TYR A 199 -24.05 15.33 9.18
CA TYR A 199 -25.37 14.69 9.20
C TYR A 199 -26.37 15.40 10.11
N ALA A 200 -25.89 16.26 11.00
CA ALA A 200 -26.71 16.98 11.96
C ALA A 200 -27.14 18.36 11.43
N ARG A 201 -26.18 19.16 11.01
CA ARG A 201 -26.42 20.52 10.60
C ARG A 201 -25.41 21.00 9.58
N VAL A 202 -25.90 21.61 8.49
CA VAL A 202 -25.06 22.28 7.50
C VAL A 202 -25.67 23.65 7.19
N PRO A 203 -24.87 24.73 7.26
CA PRO A 203 -25.37 26.06 6.97
C PRO A 203 -25.61 26.31 5.48
N GLN A 204 -24.97 25.47 4.62
CA GLN A 204 -25.09 25.57 3.17
C GLN A 204 -24.62 24.32 2.49
N THR A 205 -25.46 23.72 1.66
CA THR A 205 -25.11 22.62 0.75
C THR A 205 -25.90 22.71 -0.54
N TRP A 206 -25.48 21.97 -1.56
CA TRP A 206 -26.19 21.82 -2.82
C TRP A 206 -26.72 20.40 -2.92
N GLU A 207 -27.99 20.25 -3.27
CA GLU A 207 -28.65 18.97 -3.47
C GLU A 207 -29.33 18.93 -4.82
N GLU A 208 -29.19 17.82 -5.54
CA GLU A 208 -29.89 17.58 -6.80
C GLU A 208 -31.33 17.12 -6.54
N VAL A 209 -32.29 17.72 -7.23
CA VAL A 209 -33.73 17.38 -7.08
C VAL A 209 -34.03 16.10 -7.86
N GLU A 210 -34.46 15.03 -7.17
CA GLU A 210 -34.78 13.74 -7.79
C GLU A 210 -33.70 13.22 -8.76
N GLY A 211 -32.45 13.56 -8.50
CA GLY A 211 -31.31 13.18 -9.33
C GLY A 211 -30.66 11.87 -8.90
N ALA A 212 -29.66 11.44 -9.66
CA ALA A 212 -28.87 10.26 -9.36
C ALA A 212 -27.75 10.53 -8.35
N ASN A 213 -27.40 11.80 -8.13
CA ASN A 213 -26.36 12.22 -7.19
C ASN A 213 -27.00 12.38 -5.80
N GLU A 214 -26.84 11.36 -4.96
CA GLU A 214 -27.22 11.47 -3.55
C GLU A 214 -26.20 12.37 -2.82
N GLY A 215 -26.72 13.36 -2.08
CA GLY A 215 -25.92 14.21 -1.21
C GLY A 215 -25.52 13.49 0.10
N ILE A 216 -25.22 14.30 1.11
CA ILE A 216 -24.82 13.79 2.43
C ILE A 216 -25.96 13.05 3.12
N ILE A 217 -27.19 13.55 2.97
CA ILE A 217 -28.39 12.95 3.58
C ILE A 217 -29.09 12.07 2.55
N PRO A 218 -29.17 10.75 2.77
CA PRO A 218 -29.81 9.82 1.83
C PRO A 218 -31.26 10.17 1.55
N GLY A 219 -31.64 10.23 0.28
CA GLY A 219 -33.03 10.48 -0.15
C GLY A 219 -33.53 11.91 0.02
N LEU A 220 -32.70 12.85 0.50
CA LEU A 220 -33.11 14.27 0.67
C LEU A 220 -33.57 14.91 -0.64
N GLY A 221 -32.85 14.66 -1.74
CA GLY A 221 -33.16 15.18 -3.08
C GLY A 221 -34.57 14.86 -3.55
N GLY A 222 -35.12 13.69 -3.17
CA GLY A 222 -36.50 13.29 -3.50
C GLY A 222 -37.59 14.15 -2.86
N HIS A 223 -37.26 14.86 -1.80
CA HIS A 223 -38.21 15.76 -1.09
C HIS A 223 -38.12 17.21 -1.55
N LEU A 224 -37.22 17.52 -2.48
CA LEU A 224 -36.96 18.89 -2.94
C LEU A 224 -37.79 19.31 -4.17
N ALA A 225 -38.54 18.40 -4.77
CA ALA A 225 -39.43 18.73 -5.87
C ALA A 225 -40.47 19.77 -5.43
N GLY A 226 -40.65 20.86 -6.24
CA GLY A 226 -41.63 21.91 -6.01
C GLY A 226 -41.25 22.93 -4.93
N VAL A 227 -40.04 22.87 -4.34
CA VAL A 227 -39.61 23.90 -3.38
C VAL A 227 -39.24 25.20 -4.08
N GLU A 228 -39.47 26.32 -3.42
CA GLU A 228 -39.13 27.66 -3.92
C GLU A 228 -38.05 28.30 -3.05
N LYS A 229 -37.35 29.28 -3.61
CA LYS A 229 -36.38 30.10 -2.88
C LYS A 229 -37.03 30.77 -1.67
N GLY A 230 -36.39 30.67 -0.50
CA GLY A 230 -36.88 31.25 0.76
C GLY A 230 -37.91 30.39 1.50
N ALA A 231 -38.30 29.25 0.93
CA ALA A 231 -39.20 28.31 1.59
C ALA A 231 -38.50 27.56 2.74
N ARG A 232 -39.29 27.29 3.79
CA ARG A 232 -38.88 26.37 4.87
C ARG A 232 -39.75 25.14 4.82
N LYS A 233 -39.12 23.97 4.86
CA LYS A 233 -39.80 22.68 4.77
C LYS A 233 -39.20 21.70 5.80
N SER A 234 -40.07 20.97 6.48
CA SER A 234 -39.61 19.84 7.30
C SER A 234 -39.87 18.55 6.55
N VAL A 235 -38.89 17.67 6.54
CA VAL A 235 -38.96 16.37 5.86
C VAL A 235 -38.46 15.27 6.78
N ALA A 236 -39.15 14.13 6.77
CA ALA A 236 -38.76 12.93 7.51
C ALA A 236 -37.95 12.02 6.60
N ILE A 237 -36.70 11.71 6.98
CA ILE A 237 -35.78 10.87 6.24
C ILE A 237 -35.54 9.58 7.02
N SER A 238 -35.74 8.44 6.37
CA SER A 238 -35.46 7.12 6.96
C SER A 238 -34.08 6.65 6.54
N PHE A 239 -33.22 6.39 7.52
CA PHE A 239 -31.87 5.89 7.28
C PHE A 239 -31.86 4.37 7.09
N PRO A 240 -31.01 3.82 6.20
CA PRO A 240 -30.86 2.39 6.04
C PRO A 240 -30.43 1.69 7.35
N ALA A 241 -30.84 0.44 7.55
CA ALA A 241 -30.48 -0.34 8.74
C ALA A 241 -28.97 -0.58 8.89
N ASN A 242 -28.22 -0.52 7.78
CA ASN A 242 -26.77 -0.68 7.72
C ASN A 242 -26.02 0.65 7.54
N PHE A 243 -26.58 1.77 8.03
CA PHE A 243 -25.98 3.09 7.88
C PHE A 243 -24.72 3.23 8.74
N GLN A 244 -23.57 3.00 8.16
CA GLN A 244 -22.27 3.03 8.85
C GLN A 244 -21.76 4.42 9.24
N PRO A 245 -22.00 5.51 8.47
CA PRO A 245 -21.44 6.81 8.80
C PRO A 245 -21.82 7.34 10.17
N VAL A 246 -23.07 7.10 10.59
CA VAL A 246 -23.58 7.43 11.93
C VAL A 246 -24.42 6.25 12.43
N PRO A 247 -23.84 5.26 13.12
CA PRO A 247 -24.54 4.07 13.57
C PRO A 247 -25.78 4.36 14.45
N ALA A 248 -25.77 5.49 15.16
CA ALA A 248 -26.90 5.95 15.98
C ALA A 248 -28.15 6.29 15.16
N LEU A 249 -28.03 6.55 13.85
CA LEU A 249 -29.13 6.83 12.92
C LEU A 249 -29.56 5.59 12.13
N ALA A 250 -28.82 4.49 12.18
CA ALA A 250 -29.13 3.27 11.43
C ALA A 250 -30.52 2.74 11.77
N GLY A 251 -31.36 2.56 10.72
CA GLY A 251 -32.74 2.10 10.84
C GLY A 251 -33.72 3.07 11.49
N LYS A 252 -33.29 4.32 11.78
CA LYS A 252 -34.14 5.34 12.39
C LYS A 252 -34.64 6.36 11.36
N THR A 253 -35.71 7.05 11.71
CA THR A 253 -36.21 8.22 10.97
C THR A 253 -35.79 9.48 11.69
N ALA A 254 -35.31 10.44 10.92
CA ALA A 254 -34.93 11.75 11.42
C ALA A 254 -35.70 12.84 10.68
N ASP A 255 -36.09 13.88 11.41
CA ASP A 255 -36.75 15.05 10.87
C ASP A 255 -35.72 16.15 10.57
N TYR A 256 -35.72 16.62 9.33
CA TYR A 256 -34.83 17.68 8.88
C TYR A 256 -35.61 18.94 8.57
N ALA A 257 -35.29 20.02 9.25
CA ALA A 257 -35.74 21.36 8.91
C ALA A 257 -34.84 21.94 7.83
N LEU A 258 -35.41 22.20 6.66
CA LEU A 258 -34.71 22.72 5.49
C LEU A 258 -35.02 24.21 5.32
N ASP A 259 -33.99 25.02 5.02
CA ASP A 259 -34.10 26.44 4.64
C ASP A 259 -33.58 26.61 3.23
N ILE A 260 -34.45 26.87 2.26
CA ILE A 260 -34.13 26.89 0.84
C ILE A 260 -33.58 28.28 0.47
N GLN A 261 -32.31 28.33 0.12
CA GLN A 261 -31.62 29.61 -0.17
C GLN A 261 -31.67 29.98 -1.63
N GLU A 262 -31.51 29.05 -2.54
CA GLU A 262 -31.45 29.29 -3.98
C GLU A 262 -31.85 28.02 -4.76
N VAL A 263 -32.47 28.23 -5.93
CA VAL A 263 -32.75 27.17 -6.89
C VAL A 263 -32.00 27.48 -8.18
N ARG A 264 -31.30 26.49 -8.71
CA ARG A 264 -30.60 26.62 -10.00
C ARG A 264 -31.04 25.52 -10.96
N GLU A 265 -31.34 25.96 -12.17
CA GLU A 265 -31.57 25.03 -13.28
C GLU A 265 -30.24 24.57 -13.84
N ARG A 266 -30.09 23.25 -13.99
CA ARG A 266 -28.94 22.65 -14.69
C ARG A 266 -29.22 22.71 -16.20
N ILE A 267 -28.41 23.48 -16.90
CA ILE A 267 -28.48 23.61 -18.35
C ILE A 267 -27.34 22.78 -18.94
N LEU A 268 -27.70 21.69 -19.60
CA LEU A 268 -26.73 20.87 -20.29
C LEU A 268 -26.28 21.56 -21.59
N PRO A 269 -24.98 21.56 -21.92
CA PRO A 269 -24.50 22.15 -23.17
C PRO A 269 -25.17 21.47 -24.36
N GLU A 270 -25.48 22.27 -25.37
CA GLU A 270 -25.92 21.75 -26.64
C GLU A 270 -24.77 21.00 -27.34
N MET A 271 -25.08 19.88 -27.99
CA MET A 271 -24.10 19.13 -28.78
C MET A 271 -23.84 19.85 -30.11
N ASN A 272 -23.19 21.00 -30.02
CA ASN A 272 -22.84 21.86 -31.14
C ASN A 272 -21.34 21.78 -31.47
N ALA A 273 -20.90 22.51 -32.48
CA ALA A 273 -19.52 22.53 -32.92
C ALA A 273 -18.51 22.95 -31.83
N GLU A 274 -18.90 23.79 -30.87
CA GLU A 274 -18.04 24.20 -29.75
C GLU A 274 -17.86 23.07 -28.77
N PHE A 275 -18.94 22.34 -28.45
CA PHE A 275 -18.88 21.15 -27.59
C PHE A 275 -17.97 20.08 -28.21
N PHE A 276 -18.12 19.79 -29.50
CA PHE A 276 -17.28 18.79 -30.14
C PHE A 276 -15.81 19.20 -30.22
N LYS A 277 -15.53 20.49 -30.48
CA LYS A 277 -14.15 21.01 -30.45
C LYS A 277 -13.50 20.92 -29.07
N ALA A 278 -14.26 21.15 -28.01
CA ALA A 278 -13.75 21.01 -26.63
C ALA A 278 -13.29 19.56 -26.36
N HIS A 279 -13.93 18.57 -26.97
CA HIS A 279 -13.59 17.17 -26.89
C HIS A 279 -12.67 16.68 -28.02
N GLN A 280 -12.15 17.59 -28.88
CA GLN A 280 -11.22 17.30 -29.98
C GLN A 280 -11.80 16.34 -31.05
N VAL A 281 -13.10 16.50 -31.32
CA VAL A 281 -13.82 15.74 -32.37
C VAL A 281 -14.61 16.73 -33.25
N ASP A 282 -15.02 16.28 -34.43
CA ASP A 282 -15.72 17.12 -35.37
C ASP A 282 -17.25 17.08 -35.20
N ASP A 283 -17.77 15.91 -34.81
CA ASP A 283 -19.20 15.64 -34.72
C ASP A 283 -19.54 14.57 -33.65
N LEU A 284 -20.81 14.24 -33.54
CA LEU A 284 -21.33 13.24 -32.62
C LEU A 284 -20.79 11.83 -32.94
N GLU A 285 -20.63 11.49 -34.22
CA GLU A 285 -20.14 10.18 -34.62
C GLU A 285 -18.67 10.00 -34.25
N GLY A 286 -17.86 11.05 -34.40
CA GLY A 286 -16.48 11.11 -33.94
C GLY A 286 -16.40 10.95 -32.44
N LEU A 287 -17.26 11.62 -31.66
CA LEU A 287 -17.31 11.50 -30.21
C LEU A 287 -17.69 10.08 -29.78
N ARG A 288 -18.73 9.48 -30.40
CA ARG A 288 -19.13 8.09 -30.12
C ARG A 288 -18.01 7.10 -30.44
N SER A 289 -17.29 7.30 -31.53
CA SER A 289 -16.15 6.47 -31.92
C SER A 289 -15.00 6.56 -30.92
N GLN A 290 -14.67 7.76 -30.47
CA GLN A 290 -13.65 8.02 -29.45
C GLN A 290 -14.02 7.37 -28.11
N VAL A 291 -15.26 7.58 -27.64
CA VAL A 291 -15.77 6.99 -26.40
C VAL A 291 -15.76 5.46 -26.48
N ARG A 292 -16.22 4.89 -27.61
CA ARG A 292 -16.18 3.44 -27.86
C ARG A 292 -14.76 2.90 -27.76
N SER A 293 -13.80 3.56 -28.41
CA SER A 293 -12.39 3.16 -28.36
C SER A 293 -11.82 3.21 -26.94
N ASN A 294 -12.09 4.27 -26.22
CA ASN A 294 -11.61 4.43 -24.84
C ASN A 294 -12.23 3.39 -23.89
N LEU A 295 -13.53 3.17 -23.97
CA LEU A 295 -14.22 2.13 -23.17
C LEU A 295 -13.69 0.74 -23.50
N ARG A 296 -13.47 0.44 -24.79
CA ARG A 296 -12.88 -0.83 -25.20
C ARG A 296 -11.50 -1.04 -24.62
N LEU A 297 -10.60 -0.06 -24.74
CA LEU A 297 -9.27 -0.12 -24.12
C LEU A 297 -9.33 -0.32 -22.60
N GLN A 298 -10.23 0.39 -21.93
CA GLN A 298 -10.44 0.25 -20.49
C GLN A 298 -10.91 -1.16 -20.12
N LYS A 299 -11.87 -1.71 -20.86
CA LYS A 299 -12.36 -3.09 -20.67
C LYS A 299 -11.27 -4.13 -20.94
N GLU A 300 -10.45 -3.95 -22.00
CA GLU A 300 -9.30 -4.80 -22.28
C GLU A 300 -8.28 -4.80 -21.12
N HIS A 301 -7.93 -3.62 -20.62
CA HIS A 301 -7.03 -3.50 -19.48
C HIS A 301 -7.58 -4.18 -18.22
N ARG A 302 -8.87 -3.96 -17.95
CA ARG A 302 -9.55 -4.60 -16.80
C ARG A 302 -9.58 -6.12 -16.92
N ASN A 303 -9.87 -6.64 -18.12
CA ASN A 303 -9.84 -8.07 -18.40
C ASN A 303 -8.45 -8.67 -18.21
N ARG A 304 -7.41 -8.04 -18.74
CA ARG A 304 -6.03 -8.51 -18.55
C ARG A 304 -5.64 -8.55 -17.08
N ALA A 305 -6.03 -7.54 -16.30
CA ALA A 305 -5.79 -7.52 -14.87
C ALA A 305 -6.53 -8.65 -14.14
N ALA A 306 -7.82 -8.85 -14.47
CA ALA A 306 -8.65 -9.92 -13.93
C ALA A 306 -8.09 -11.32 -14.29
N GLN A 307 -7.69 -11.53 -15.54
CA GLN A 307 -7.10 -12.79 -16.00
C GLN A 307 -5.76 -13.07 -15.30
N ARG A 308 -4.90 -12.05 -15.11
CA ARG A 308 -3.67 -12.21 -14.33
C ARG A 308 -3.96 -12.64 -12.89
N SER A 309 -4.94 -11.99 -12.25
CA SER A 309 -5.36 -12.36 -10.90
C SER A 309 -5.87 -13.80 -10.82
N GLN A 310 -6.70 -14.23 -11.78
CA GLN A 310 -7.21 -15.60 -11.87
C GLN A 310 -6.07 -16.62 -12.04
N VAL A 311 -5.10 -16.34 -12.93
CA VAL A 311 -3.92 -17.21 -13.13
C VAL A 311 -3.08 -17.29 -11.87
N THR A 312 -2.81 -16.13 -11.24
CA THR A 312 -2.03 -16.09 -9.98
C THR A 312 -2.71 -16.88 -8.88
N GLN A 313 -4.03 -16.72 -8.72
CA GLN A 313 -4.81 -17.47 -7.73
C GLN A 313 -4.80 -18.98 -8.03
N ALA A 314 -5.06 -19.36 -9.28
CA ALA A 314 -5.05 -20.77 -9.68
C ALA A 314 -3.69 -21.45 -9.53
N LEU A 315 -2.59 -20.69 -9.66
CA LEU A 315 -1.24 -21.17 -9.38
C LEU A 315 -1.01 -21.29 -7.87
N ALA A 316 -1.41 -20.28 -7.09
CA ALA A 316 -1.28 -20.30 -5.63
C ALA A 316 -2.03 -21.48 -5.01
N ASP A 317 -3.23 -21.79 -5.51
CA ASP A 317 -4.03 -22.92 -5.04
C ASP A 317 -3.42 -24.31 -5.36
N ARG A 318 -2.52 -24.37 -6.34
CA ARG A 318 -1.83 -25.62 -6.76
C ARG A 318 -0.47 -25.81 -6.12
N VAL A 319 0.06 -24.79 -5.47
CA VAL A 319 1.37 -24.81 -4.83
C VAL A 319 1.18 -24.91 -3.32
N SER A 320 1.85 -25.85 -2.70
CA SER A 320 1.81 -26.08 -1.26
C SER A 320 3.21 -25.92 -0.69
N PHE A 321 3.60 -24.71 -0.33
CA PHE A 321 4.79 -24.44 0.48
C PHE A 321 4.52 -23.29 1.44
N GLU A 322 5.22 -23.28 2.56
CA GLU A 322 5.17 -22.19 3.52
C GLU A 322 6.16 -21.08 3.11
N PRO A 323 5.71 -19.86 2.86
CA PRO A 323 6.61 -18.76 2.51
C PRO A 323 7.51 -18.41 3.71
N PRO A 324 8.77 -17.97 3.46
CA PRO A 324 9.66 -17.54 4.54
C PRO A 324 9.06 -16.39 5.36
N GLY A 325 9.09 -16.53 6.70
CA GLY A 325 8.48 -15.54 7.61
C GLY A 325 9.01 -14.12 7.42
N SER A 326 10.30 -13.97 7.14
CA SER A 326 10.91 -12.66 6.86
C SER A 326 10.35 -11.97 5.61
N LEU A 327 9.99 -12.74 4.57
CA LEU A 327 9.34 -12.18 3.37
C LEU A 327 7.91 -11.77 3.66
N VAL A 328 7.17 -12.58 4.45
CA VAL A 328 5.81 -12.24 4.88
C VAL A 328 5.80 -10.95 5.68
N GLU A 329 6.73 -10.79 6.62
CA GLU A 329 6.87 -9.55 7.40
C GLU A 329 7.22 -8.34 6.52
N ALA A 330 8.18 -8.49 5.62
CA ALA A 330 8.60 -7.42 4.71
C ALA A 330 7.44 -6.98 3.79
N GLU A 331 6.69 -7.94 3.23
CA GLU A 331 5.54 -7.64 2.37
C GLU A 331 4.39 -7.01 3.18
N THR A 332 4.12 -7.52 4.38
CA THR A 332 3.11 -6.92 5.28
C THR A 332 3.43 -5.46 5.57
N GLN A 333 4.69 -5.14 5.88
CA GLN A 333 5.12 -3.76 6.09
C GLN A 333 5.03 -2.91 4.81
N SER A 334 5.28 -3.51 3.63
CA SER A 334 5.17 -2.84 2.34
C SER A 334 3.72 -2.49 2.03
N VAL A 335 2.81 -3.45 2.15
CA VAL A 335 1.36 -3.27 1.96
C VAL A 335 0.80 -2.23 2.94
N LEU A 336 1.19 -2.30 4.22
CA LEU A 336 0.77 -1.33 5.22
C LEU A 336 1.23 0.09 4.86
N ARG A 337 2.48 0.27 4.43
CA ARG A 337 2.99 1.57 3.97
C ARG A 337 2.22 2.11 2.77
N GLN A 338 1.91 1.26 1.78
CA GLN A 338 1.12 1.64 0.62
C GLN A 338 -0.29 2.05 1.01
N PHE A 339 -0.94 1.29 1.89
CA PHE A 339 -2.26 1.59 2.43
C PHE A 339 -2.29 2.94 3.14
N ILE A 340 -1.31 3.21 4.01
CA ILE A 340 -1.19 4.50 4.71
C ILE A 340 -0.99 5.64 3.70
N GLN A 341 -0.09 5.48 2.72
CA GLN A 341 0.16 6.51 1.70
C GLN A 341 -1.08 6.82 0.86
N GLU A 342 -1.83 5.81 0.47
CA GLU A 342 -3.05 5.98 -0.32
C GLU A 342 -4.13 6.72 0.48
N ASN A 343 -4.32 6.36 1.74
CA ASN A 343 -5.28 7.04 2.61
C ASN A 343 -4.85 8.48 2.93
N MET A 344 -3.56 8.75 3.13
CA MET A 344 -3.05 10.11 3.27
C MET A 344 -3.33 10.96 2.01
N ARG A 345 -3.22 10.38 0.81
CA ARG A 345 -3.60 11.07 -0.44
C ARG A 345 -5.09 11.39 -0.51
N ARG A 346 -5.93 10.59 0.16
CA ARG A 346 -7.38 10.82 0.29
C ARG A 346 -7.72 11.81 1.41
N GLY A 347 -6.72 12.36 2.12
CA GLY A 347 -6.90 13.35 3.19
C GLY A 347 -7.24 12.76 4.56
N ILE A 348 -7.06 11.46 4.76
CA ILE A 348 -7.26 10.80 6.05
C ILE A 348 -6.01 11.02 6.92
N ALA A 349 -6.18 11.61 8.10
CA ALA A 349 -5.08 11.89 9.00
C ALA A 349 -4.48 10.61 9.63
N PRO A 350 -3.15 10.54 9.84
CA PRO A 350 -2.50 9.37 10.44
C PRO A 350 -3.04 8.98 11.82
N GLU A 351 -3.54 9.95 12.58
CA GLU A 351 -4.10 9.75 13.92
C GLU A 351 -5.38 8.91 13.93
N GLN A 352 -6.12 8.88 12.82
CA GLN A 352 -7.30 8.01 12.67
C GLN A 352 -6.91 6.54 12.59
N PHE A 353 -5.74 6.22 12.00
CA PHE A 353 -5.26 4.83 11.91
C PHE A 353 -4.88 4.23 13.25
N GLU A 354 -4.43 5.03 14.21
CA GLU A 354 -4.11 4.52 15.55
C GLU A 354 -5.37 4.19 16.38
N LYS A 355 -6.49 4.84 16.11
CA LYS A 355 -7.77 4.51 16.74
C LYS A 355 -8.35 3.21 16.19
N ASP A 356 -8.30 3.03 14.87
CA ASP A 356 -8.84 1.83 14.19
C ASP A 356 -7.98 0.57 14.38
N LYS A 357 -6.72 0.75 14.85
CA LYS A 357 -5.81 -0.37 15.14
C LYS A 357 -6.18 -1.15 16.42
N LYS A 358 -7.12 -0.65 17.20
CA LYS A 358 -7.58 -1.27 18.46
C LYS A 358 -8.90 -2.03 18.33
N GLU A 359 -9.55 -1.98 17.19
CA GLU A 359 -10.68 -2.82 16.80
C GLU A 359 -10.21 -3.92 15.82
#